data_5fcc52fff27befc01b7aec76a3bdcccd
#
_entry.id   5fcc52fff27befc01b7aec76a3bdcccd
#
_cell.length_a   1.000
_cell.length_b   1.000
_cell.length_c   1.000
_cell.angle_alpha   90.00
_cell.angle_beta   90.00
_cell.angle_gamma   90.00
#
_symmetry.space_group_name_H-M   'P 1'
#
loop_
_entity.id
_entity.type
_entity.pdbx_description
1 polymer ?
#
loop_
_entity_poly.entity_id
_entity_poly.type
_entity_poly.pdbx_seq_one_letter_code
_entity_poly.pdbx_strand_id
1 'polypeptide(L)'
;MAVSMRVSMPVGMMVVIVGVVVAGHARIITMTAFSAAILLFFVMDPIGNIPLFLAALKPVDPARRLWVVGREMLIAYGLLVGFLYAGRPLLSVLGISEPALTMAGGIVLFLIAIRMVFPTTHGSLGEPVDGEPFVVPLAIPYIAGPSALATVLLMTSRDPGRHTEWLMAVSLAWLASAAILLLGAKLSSFLGEKGITAIERLMGMVLVASAVQMFLDGATKVMRQ
;
A
#
# COMPACT_ATOMS: atom_id res chain seq x y z
N MET A 1 26.12 17.94 28.61
CA MET A 1 25.69 16.53 28.62
C MET A 1 24.75 16.35 27.44
N ALA A 2 25.29 15.95 26.27
CA ALA A 2 24.52 15.83 25.03
C ALA A 2 24.00 14.40 24.91
N VAL A 3 22.68 14.23 25.01
CA VAL A 3 22.02 12.94 24.78
C VAL A 3 21.91 12.71 23.27
N SER A 4 22.77 11.84 22.74
CA SER A 4 22.70 11.37 21.37
C SER A 4 21.52 10.38 21.23
N MET A 5 20.39 10.85 20.76
CA MET A 5 19.22 10.04 20.46
C MET A 5 19.44 9.33 19.11
N ARG A 6 19.92 8.09 19.14
CA ARG A 6 19.97 7.24 17.95
C ARG A 6 18.55 6.79 17.60
N VAL A 7 17.92 7.47 16.66
CA VAL A 7 16.67 7.03 16.06
C VAL A 7 17.01 5.92 15.07
N SER A 8 16.67 4.67 15.39
CA SER A 8 16.73 3.57 14.45
C SER A 8 15.55 3.67 13.48
N MET A 9 15.79 4.17 12.29
CA MET A 9 14.78 4.27 11.25
C MET A 9 14.50 2.90 10.63
N PRO A 10 13.24 2.52 10.39
CA PRO A 10 12.89 1.31 9.65
C PRO A 10 13.41 1.41 8.20
N VAL A 11 13.87 0.27 7.66
CA VAL A 11 14.54 0.17 6.35
C VAL A 11 13.72 0.81 5.21
N GLY A 12 12.39 0.73 5.25
CA GLY A 12 11.50 1.38 4.26
C GLY A 12 11.58 2.91 4.29
N MET A 13 11.74 3.51 5.48
CA MET A 13 11.87 4.96 5.64
C MET A 13 13.27 5.45 5.21
N MET A 14 14.30 4.63 5.39
CA MET A 14 15.66 4.93 4.92
C MET A 14 15.74 4.96 3.39
N VAL A 15 15.04 4.08 2.69
CA VAL A 15 14.96 4.07 1.22
C VAL A 15 14.22 5.31 0.69
N VAL A 16 13.15 5.73 1.35
CA VAL A 16 12.41 6.95 1.00
C VAL A 16 13.27 8.20 1.25
N ILE A 17 14.00 8.26 2.36
CA ILE A 17 14.87 9.40 2.69
C ILE A 17 16.08 9.46 1.75
N VAL A 18 16.70 8.32 1.42
CA VAL A 18 17.79 8.26 0.44
C VAL A 18 17.28 8.69 -0.94
N GLY A 19 16.08 8.29 -1.34
CA GLY A 19 15.44 8.77 -2.58
C GLY A 19 15.18 10.27 -2.59
N VAL A 20 14.78 10.86 -1.46
CA VAL A 20 14.48 12.30 -1.33
C VAL A 20 15.75 13.13 -1.20
N VAL A 21 16.78 12.64 -0.47
CA VAL A 21 18.06 13.36 -0.30
C VAL A 21 18.89 13.34 -1.57
N VAL A 22 18.86 12.25 -2.33
CA VAL A 22 19.51 12.18 -3.66
C VAL A 22 18.78 13.08 -4.66
N ALA A 23 17.49 13.32 -4.53
CA ALA A 23 16.73 14.27 -5.34
C ALA A 23 17.04 15.76 -5.05
N GLY A 24 17.61 16.07 -3.89
CA GLY A 24 17.89 17.45 -3.45
C GLY A 24 19.21 18.04 -3.99
N HIS A 25 20.10 17.27 -4.58
CA HIS A 25 21.46 17.72 -4.93
C HIS A 25 21.95 17.38 -6.33
N ALA A 26 21.11 16.98 -7.25
CA ALA A 26 21.55 16.74 -8.62
C ALA A 26 20.54 17.22 -9.65
N ARG A 27 21.05 17.98 -10.65
CA ARG A 27 20.52 18.10 -12.03
C ARG A 27 19.29 17.24 -12.28
N ILE A 28 18.29 17.80 -12.93
CA ILE A 28 17.08 17.13 -13.43
C ILE A 28 17.40 15.68 -13.86
N ILE A 29 17.42 14.74 -12.92
CA ILE A 29 17.45 13.32 -13.25
C ILE A 29 16.04 13.04 -13.74
N THR A 30 15.88 12.99 -15.05
CA THR A 30 14.64 12.51 -15.67
C THR A 30 14.37 11.12 -15.09
N MET A 31 13.31 11.01 -14.29
CA MET A 31 12.94 9.74 -13.69
C MET A 31 12.64 8.74 -14.81
N THR A 32 13.40 7.66 -14.90
CA THR A 32 13.17 6.63 -15.93
C THR A 32 11.97 5.79 -15.54
N ALA A 33 11.29 5.17 -16.53
CA ALA A 33 10.19 4.25 -16.24
C ALA A 33 10.62 3.13 -15.27
N PHE A 34 11.87 2.69 -15.35
CA PHE A 34 12.41 1.65 -14.48
C PHE A 34 12.61 2.14 -13.04
N SER A 35 13.17 3.33 -12.82
CA SER A 35 13.29 3.90 -11.48
C SER A 35 11.92 4.19 -10.84
N ALA A 36 10.96 4.61 -11.64
CA ALA A 36 9.58 4.80 -11.22
C ALA A 36 8.90 3.46 -10.84
N ALA A 37 9.15 2.39 -11.60
CA ALA A 37 8.67 1.06 -11.29
C ALA A 37 9.23 0.54 -9.96
N ILE A 38 10.53 0.71 -9.72
CA ILE A 38 11.17 0.35 -8.45
C ILE A 38 10.54 1.14 -7.29
N LEU A 39 10.38 2.45 -7.44
CA LEU A 39 9.76 3.28 -6.42
C LEU A 39 8.34 2.81 -6.10
N LEU A 40 7.50 2.61 -7.13
CA LEU A 40 6.14 2.10 -6.96
C LEU A 40 6.11 0.72 -6.30
N PHE A 41 7.00 -0.18 -6.70
CA PHE A 41 7.11 -1.51 -6.09
C PHE A 41 7.37 -1.43 -4.58
N PHE A 42 8.29 -0.57 -4.15
CA PHE A 42 8.55 -0.36 -2.72
C PHE A 42 7.39 0.35 -2.00
N VAL A 43 6.70 1.28 -2.67
CA VAL A 43 5.53 1.95 -2.10
C VAL A 43 4.33 0.99 -1.96
N MET A 44 4.16 0.07 -2.89
CA MET A 44 3.14 -1.00 -2.83
C MET A 44 3.47 -2.04 -1.76
N ASP A 45 4.74 -2.19 -1.38
CA ASP A 45 5.26 -3.10 -0.36
C ASP A 45 4.64 -4.51 -0.40
N PRO A 46 4.78 -5.25 -1.51
CA PRO A 46 4.15 -6.55 -1.66
C PRO A 46 4.64 -7.58 -0.64
N ILE A 47 5.88 -7.44 -0.14
CA ILE A 47 6.45 -8.35 0.84
C ILE A 47 5.79 -8.14 2.21
N GLY A 48 5.67 -6.88 2.65
CA GLY A 48 4.96 -6.51 3.87
C GLY A 48 3.47 -6.86 3.81
N ASN A 49 2.88 -6.88 2.62
CA ASN A 49 1.49 -7.24 2.41
C ASN A 49 1.21 -8.75 2.41
N ILE A 50 2.23 -9.64 2.31
CA ILE A 50 2.01 -11.09 2.34
C ILE A 50 1.20 -11.52 3.57
N PRO A 51 1.57 -11.16 4.81
CA PRO A 51 0.80 -11.56 5.99
C PRO A 51 -0.65 -11.06 5.98
N LEU A 52 -0.86 -9.85 5.43
CA LEU A 52 -2.19 -9.23 5.32
C LEU A 52 -3.08 -10.00 4.35
N PHE A 53 -2.52 -10.39 3.20
CA PHE A 53 -3.20 -11.25 2.24
C PHE A 53 -3.53 -12.61 2.85
N LEU A 54 -2.61 -13.21 3.60
CA LEU A 54 -2.84 -14.49 4.27
C LEU A 54 -3.98 -14.38 5.29
N ALA A 55 -4.01 -13.32 6.08
CA ALA A 55 -5.08 -13.05 7.05
C ALA A 55 -6.45 -12.89 6.35
N ALA A 56 -6.51 -12.07 5.31
CA ALA A 56 -7.74 -11.82 4.56
C ALA A 56 -8.23 -13.06 3.78
N LEU A 57 -7.32 -13.97 3.38
CA LEU A 57 -7.65 -15.21 2.69
C LEU A 57 -7.99 -16.38 3.63
N LYS A 58 -7.89 -16.17 4.95
CA LYS A 58 -8.17 -17.23 5.94
C LYS A 58 -9.57 -17.86 5.80
N PRO A 59 -10.66 -17.09 5.62
CA PRO A 59 -12.01 -17.62 5.41
C PRO A 59 -12.23 -18.20 4.01
N VAL A 60 -11.31 -17.99 3.06
CA VAL A 60 -11.46 -18.42 1.66
C VAL A 60 -11.00 -19.85 1.49
N ASP A 61 -11.80 -20.65 0.75
CA ASP A 61 -11.44 -22.00 0.35
C ASP A 61 -10.04 -22.04 -0.28
N PRO A 62 -9.13 -22.94 0.18
CA PRO A 62 -7.77 -23.06 -0.37
C PRO A 62 -7.70 -23.18 -1.88
N ALA A 63 -8.66 -23.86 -2.51
CA ALA A 63 -8.73 -24.02 -3.96
C ALA A 63 -9.00 -22.70 -4.70
N ARG A 64 -9.64 -21.73 -4.04
CA ARG A 64 -10.04 -20.45 -4.61
C ARG A 64 -9.09 -19.29 -4.31
N ARG A 65 -8.19 -19.45 -3.35
CA ARG A 65 -7.30 -18.37 -2.90
C ARG A 65 -6.50 -17.71 -4.00
N LEU A 66 -5.90 -18.50 -4.89
CA LEU A 66 -5.11 -17.96 -6.01
C LEU A 66 -5.97 -17.15 -6.98
N TRP A 67 -7.21 -17.62 -7.24
CA TRP A 67 -8.14 -16.87 -8.10
C TRP A 67 -8.56 -15.55 -7.45
N VAL A 68 -8.87 -15.56 -6.14
CA VAL A 68 -9.21 -14.34 -5.39
C VAL A 68 -8.05 -13.34 -5.43
N VAL A 69 -6.81 -13.78 -5.14
CA VAL A 69 -5.63 -12.91 -5.22
C VAL A 69 -5.47 -12.34 -6.63
N GLY A 70 -5.59 -13.16 -7.67
CA GLY A 70 -5.47 -12.71 -9.06
C GLY A 70 -6.53 -11.66 -9.41
N ARG A 71 -7.79 -11.89 -9.02
CA ARG A 71 -8.90 -10.93 -9.20
C ARG A 71 -8.61 -9.60 -8.52
N GLU A 72 -8.22 -9.63 -7.23
CA GLU A 72 -7.93 -8.43 -6.46
C GLU A 72 -6.73 -7.65 -7.02
N MET A 73 -5.71 -8.37 -7.48
CA MET A 73 -4.57 -7.75 -8.16
C MET A 73 -4.99 -7.05 -9.46
N LEU A 74 -5.89 -7.66 -10.26
CA LEU A 74 -6.42 -7.02 -11.47
C LEU A 74 -7.25 -5.77 -11.15
N ILE A 75 -8.06 -5.81 -10.09
CA ILE A 75 -8.83 -4.65 -9.63
C ILE A 75 -7.87 -3.54 -9.20
N ALA A 76 -6.84 -3.86 -8.41
CA ALA A 76 -5.83 -2.91 -7.99
C ALA A 76 -5.09 -2.28 -9.18
N TYR A 77 -4.77 -3.07 -10.20
CA TYR A 77 -4.18 -2.56 -11.44
C TYR A 77 -5.11 -1.59 -12.16
N GLY A 78 -6.39 -1.96 -12.31
CA GLY A 78 -7.40 -1.09 -12.90
C GLY A 78 -7.53 0.25 -12.18
N LEU A 79 -7.46 0.24 -10.84
CA LEU A 79 -7.48 1.46 -10.02
C LEU A 79 -6.21 2.30 -10.23
N LEU A 80 -5.03 1.70 -10.22
CA LEU A 80 -3.76 2.41 -10.44
C LEU A 80 -3.73 3.05 -11.84
N VAL A 81 -4.16 2.31 -12.87
CA VAL A 81 -4.27 2.83 -14.24
C VAL A 81 -5.37 3.90 -14.34
N GLY A 82 -6.50 3.71 -13.70
CA GLY A 82 -7.55 4.72 -13.61
C GLY A 82 -7.04 6.03 -13.01
N PHE A 83 -6.28 5.95 -11.91
CA PHE A 83 -5.65 7.13 -11.29
C PHE A 83 -4.52 7.72 -12.14
N LEU A 84 -3.82 6.92 -12.92
CA LEU A 84 -2.81 7.41 -13.87
C LEU A 84 -3.41 8.39 -14.88
N TYR A 85 -4.59 8.09 -15.41
CA TYR A 85 -5.24 8.89 -16.45
C TYR A 85 -6.26 9.89 -15.91
N ALA A 86 -7.02 9.50 -14.91
CA ALA A 86 -8.16 10.27 -14.40
C ALA A 86 -8.02 10.76 -12.95
N GLY A 87 -6.92 10.45 -12.27
CA GLY A 87 -6.78 10.74 -10.84
C GLY A 87 -6.82 12.23 -10.52
N ARG A 88 -6.13 13.06 -11.29
CA ARG A 88 -6.15 14.54 -11.10
C ARG A 88 -7.53 15.16 -11.32
N PRO A 89 -8.18 14.98 -12.47
CA PRO A 89 -9.52 15.51 -12.66
C PRO A 89 -10.51 14.94 -11.64
N LEU A 90 -10.40 13.67 -11.27
CA LEU A 90 -11.27 13.06 -10.26
C LEU A 90 -11.14 13.75 -8.90
N LEU A 91 -9.92 13.91 -8.38
CA LEU A 91 -9.69 14.61 -7.10
C LEU A 91 -10.11 16.07 -7.15
N SER A 92 -9.87 16.74 -8.28
CA SER A 92 -10.28 18.13 -8.48
C SER A 92 -11.81 18.30 -8.46
N VAL A 93 -12.55 17.42 -9.17
CA VAL A 93 -14.03 17.44 -9.18
C VAL A 93 -14.60 17.13 -7.79
N LEU A 94 -13.97 16.23 -7.06
CA LEU A 94 -14.39 15.86 -5.69
C LEU A 94 -13.94 16.89 -4.63
N GLY A 95 -13.09 17.85 -4.99
CA GLY A 95 -12.52 18.81 -4.03
C GLY A 95 -11.61 18.14 -2.99
N ILE A 96 -11.05 16.95 -3.29
CA ILE A 96 -10.21 16.20 -2.38
C ILE A 96 -8.74 16.52 -2.67
N SER A 97 -8.01 16.96 -1.65
CA SER A 97 -6.56 17.16 -1.75
C SER A 97 -5.79 15.84 -1.56
N GLU A 98 -4.57 15.76 -2.13
CA GLU A 98 -3.68 14.61 -1.91
C GLU A 98 -3.38 14.34 -0.41
N PRO A 99 -3.14 15.36 0.43
CA PRO A 99 -2.99 15.14 1.87
C PRO A 99 -4.23 14.56 2.53
N ALA A 100 -5.43 15.01 2.15
CA ALA A 100 -6.69 14.47 2.68
C ALA A 100 -6.86 13.00 2.31
N LEU A 101 -6.52 12.60 1.07
CA LEU A 101 -6.52 11.21 0.64
C LEU A 101 -5.54 10.36 1.47
N THR A 102 -4.35 10.89 1.75
CA THR A 102 -3.33 10.22 2.57
C THR A 102 -3.81 10.01 4.00
N MET A 103 -4.42 11.04 4.61
CA MET A 103 -5.00 10.95 5.95
C MET A 103 -6.14 9.93 6.03
N ALA A 104 -7.07 9.98 5.07
CA ALA A 104 -8.19 9.04 5.01
C ALA A 104 -7.69 7.59 4.88
N GLY A 105 -6.68 7.35 4.05
CA GLY A 105 -6.04 6.05 3.94
C GLY A 105 -5.37 5.58 5.22
N GLY A 106 -4.69 6.47 5.94
CA GLY A 106 -4.13 6.19 7.26
C GLY A 106 -5.20 5.76 8.26
N ILE A 107 -6.36 6.44 8.28
CA ILE A 107 -7.49 6.07 9.15
C ILE A 107 -8.03 4.67 8.81
N VAL A 108 -8.26 4.38 7.53
CA VAL A 108 -8.75 3.06 7.09
C VAL A 108 -7.75 1.97 7.45
N LEU A 109 -6.46 2.19 7.18
CA LEU A 109 -5.41 1.25 7.51
C LEU A 109 -5.32 1.00 9.03
N PHE A 110 -5.48 2.05 9.84
CA PHE A 110 -5.51 1.95 11.31
C PHE A 110 -6.65 1.06 11.79
N LEU A 111 -7.87 1.24 11.26
CA LEU A 111 -9.02 0.42 11.61
C LEU A 111 -8.81 -1.06 11.26
N ILE A 112 -8.18 -1.34 10.13
CA ILE A 112 -7.84 -2.70 9.72
C ILE A 112 -6.77 -3.30 10.65
N ALA A 113 -5.73 -2.53 10.95
CA ALA A 113 -4.62 -2.95 11.80
C ALA A 113 -5.07 -3.28 13.23
N ILE A 114 -5.97 -2.48 13.81
CA ILE A 114 -6.54 -2.75 15.13
C ILE A 114 -7.31 -4.08 15.16
N ARG A 115 -8.07 -4.39 14.12
CA ARG A 115 -8.79 -5.69 14.01
C ARG A 115 -7.82 -6.88 13.93
N MET A 116 -6.66 -6.72 13.30
CA MET A 116 -5.64 -7.77 13.24
C MET A 116 -4.97 -8.02 14.59
N VAL A 117 -4.70 -6.95 15.36
CA VAL A 117 -4.09 -7.05 16.70
C VAL A 117 -5.08 -7.58 17.72
N PHE A 118 -6.32 -7.11 17.67
CA PHE A 118 -7.39 -7.45 18.60
C PHE A 118 -8.56 -8.09 17.86
N PRO A 119 -8.48 -9.39 17.53
CA PRO A 119 -9.59 -10.08 16.89
C PRO A 119 -10.78 -10.12 17.85
N THR A 120 -11.84 -9.43 17.50
CA THR A 120 -13.09 -9.44 18.30
C THR A 120 -13.82 -10.74 18.05
N THR A 121 -14.12 -11.48 19.11
CA THR A 121 -14.89 -12.72 19.08
C THR A 121 -16.40 -12.49 18.91
N HIS A 122 -16.86 -11.24 19.02
CA HIS A 122 -18.27 -10.89 18.84
C HIS A 122 -18.42 -9.62 18.01
N GLY A 123 -19.18 -9.72 16.93
CA GLY A 123 -19.44 -8.68 15.97
C GLY A 123 -20.05 -7.41 16.57
N SER A 124 -19.29 -6.32 16.52
CA SER A 124 -19.77 -5.00 16.92
C SER A 124 -19.30 -3.87 15.99
N LEU A 125 -18.53 -4.14 14.94
CA LEU A 125 -18.24 -3.20 13.87
C LEU A 125 -18.09 -3.91 12.51
N GLY A 126 -19.19 -4.53 12.08
CA GLY A 126 -19.27 -5.30 10.85
C GLY A 126 -18.97 -6.78 11.10
N GLU A 127 -19.99 -7.60 10.96
CA GLU A 127 -19.86 -9.05 10.83
C GLU A 127 -18.74 -9.37 9.85
N PRO A 128 -18.01 -10.53 10.00
CA PRO A 128 -17.25 -11.05 8.91
C PRO A 128 -18.21 -11.02 7.72
N VAL A 129 -17.86 -10.30 6.67
CA VAL A 129 -18.61 -10.43 5.42
C VAL A 129 -18.50 -11.90 5.10
N ASP A 130 -19.59 -12.65 5.34
CA ASP A 130 -19.70 -14.05 4.99
C ASP A 130 -19.43 -14.13 3.49
N GLY A 131 -18.21 -14.53 3.12
CA GLY A 131 -17.82 -14.60 1.72
C GLY A 131 -16.36 -14.24 1.46
N GLU A 132 -16.03 -14.34 0.19
CA GLU A 132 -14.72 -13.99 -0.30
C GLU A 132 -14.50 -12.47 -0.24
N PRO A 133 -13.30 -11.98 0.16
CA PRO A 133 -12.98 -10.57 0.11
C PRO A 133 -13.14 -10.05 -1.33
N PHE A 134 -13.80 -8.91 -1.47
CA PHE A 134 -14.01 -8.25 -2.76
C PHE A 134 -13.61 -6.78 -2.63
N VAL A 135 -12.60 -6.36 -3.41
CA VAL A 135 -11.99 -5.04 -3.42
C VAL A 135 -11.32 -4.66 -2.10
N VAL A 136 -12.05 -4.75 -1.00
CA VAL A 136 -11.56 -4.41 0.35
C VAL A 136 -11.40 -5.69 1.17
N PRO A 137 -10.27 -5.89 1.84
CA PRO A 137 -9.10 -4.98 1.97
C PRO A 137 -7.96 -5.23 0.98
N LEU A 138 -8.06 -6.21 0.07
CA LEU A 138 -6.94 -6.70 -0.72
C LEU A 138 -6.51 -5.72 -1.82
N ALA A 139 -7.43 -5.33 -2.72
CA ALA A 139 -7.12 -4.35 -3.76
C ALA A 139 -6.90 -2.96 -3.15
N ILE A 140 -7.80 -2.52 -2.27
CA ILE A 140 -7.74 -1.28 -1.51
C ILE A 140 -7.85 -1.64 -0.02
N PRO A 141 -6.99 -1.14 0.87
CA PRO A 141 -5.86 -0.23 0.64
C PRO A 141 -4.50 -0.92 0.43
N TYR A 142 -4.43 -2.27 0.38
CA TYR A 142 -3.14 -2.95 0.46
C TYR A 142 -2.26 -2.74 -0.77
N ILE A 143 -2.81 -2.84 -1.98
CA ILE A 143 -2.04 -2.67 -3.22
C ILE A 143 -2.25 -1.28 -3.81
N ALA A 144 -3.48 -0.91 -4.15
CA ALA A 144 -3.82 0.43 -4.60
C ALA A 144 -4.12 1.34 -3.39
N GLY A 145 -3.18 1.40 -2.46
CA GLY A 145 -3.29 2.25 -1.28
C GLY A 145 -3.07 3.73 -1.61
N PRO A 146 -3.43 4.65 -0.68
CA PRO A 146 -3.29 6.08 -0.87
C PRO A 146 -1.89 6.53 -1.24
N SER A 147 -0.86 5.87 -0.68
CA SER A 147 0.54 6.15 -1.00
C SER A 147 0.88 5.79 -2.45
N ALA A 148 0.39 4.65 -2.95
CA ALA A 148 0.60 4.23 -4.33
C ALA A 148 -0.15 5.15 -5.30
N LEU A 149 -1.42 5.50 -4.98
CA LEU A 149 -2.22 6.45 -5.76
C LEU A 149 -1.60 7.85 -5.79
N ALA A 150 -1.13 8.35 -4.64
CA ALA A 150 -0.43 9.65 -4.56
C ALA A 150 0.88 9.63 -5.36
N THR A 151 1.61 8.52 -5.36
CA THR A 151 2.85 8.37 -6.14
C THR A 151 2.55 8.41 -7.65
N VAL A 152 1.52 7.70 -8.10
CA VAL A 152 1.06 7.74 -9.50
C VAL A 152 0.65 9.15 -9.91
N LEU A 153 -0.13 9.84 -9.06
CA LEU A 153 -0.51 11.25 -9.27
C LEU A 153 0.69 12.18 -9.37
N LEU A 154 1.70 11.99 -8.50
CA LEU A 154 2.91 12.79 -8.52
C LEU A 154 3.70 12.60 -9.81
N MET A 155 3.81 11.37 -10.31
CA MET A 155 4.49 11.04 -11.57
C MET A 155 3.82 11.76 -12.75
N THR A 156 2.50 11.64 -12.87
CA THR A 156 1.72 12.30 -13.92
C THR A 156 1.68 13.82 -13.78
N SER A 157 1.86 14.32 -12.54
CA SER A 157 1.91 15.75 -12.26
C SER A 157 3.20 16.41 -12.72
N ARG A 158 4.33 15.70 -12.54
CA ARG A 158 5.65 16.22 -12.91
C ARG A 158 5.88 16.22 -14.41
N ASP A 159 5.49 15.15 -15.08
CA ASP A 159 5.72 14.96 -16.51
C ASP A 159 4.44 14.44 -17.21
N PRO A 160 3.46 15.32 -17.52
CA PRO A 160 2.18 14.92 -18.09
C PRO A 160 2.28 14.28 -19.48
N GLY A 161 3.36 14.52 -20.21
CA GLY A 161 3.56 13.97 -21.57
C GLY A 161 4.04 12.52 -21.62
N ARG A 162 4.41 11.91 -20.49
CA ARG A 162 5.06 10.58 -20.43
C ARG A 162 4.12 9.47 -19.95
N HIS A 163 2.83 9.54 -20.29
CA HIS A 163 1.84 8.55 -19.82
C HIS A 163 2.19 7.10 -20.14
N THR A 164 2.76 6.82 -21.32
CA THR A 164 3.18 5.46 -21.70
C THR A 164 4.30 4.93 -20.83
N GLU A 165 5.25 5.77 -20.45
CA GLU A 165 6.34 5.39 -19.56
C GLU A 165 5.84 5.16 -18.13
N TRP A 166 4.91 5.99 -17.66
CA TRP A 166 4.28 5.80 -16.36
C TRP A 166 3.39 4.55 -16.33
N LEU A 167 2.69 4.24 -17.42
CA LEU A 167 1.95 2.99 -17.56
C LEU A 167 2.88 1.78 -17.51
N MET A 168 4.03 1.83 -18.18
CA MET A 168 5.05 0.77 -18.09
C MET A 168 5.55 0.63 -16.65
N ALA A 169 5.83 1.72 -15.95
CA ALA A 169 6.28 1.70 -14.56
C ALA A 169 5.25 1.05 -13.64
N VAL A 170 3.98 1.46 -13.74
CA VAL A 170 2.85 0.86 -12.99
C VAL A 170 2.72 -0.63 -13.31
N SER A 171 2.78 -1.01 -14.58
CA SER A 171 2.64 -2.41 -15.00
C SER A 171 3.77 -3.29 -14.48
N LEU A 172 5.02 -2.83 -14.54
CA LEU A 172 6.19 -3.56 -14.02
C LEU A 172 6.13 -3.73 -12.51
N ALA A 173 5.81 -2.65 -11.77
CA ALA A 173 5.65 -2.71 -10.32
C ALA A 173 4.52 -3.66 -9.92
N TRP A 174 3.38 -3.57 -10.60
CA TRP A 174 2.23 -4.44 -10.38
C TRP A 174 2.55 -5.92 -10.67
N LEU A 175 3.19 -6.23 -11.81
CA LEU A 175 3.57 -7.61 -12.17
C LEU A 175 4.50 -8.22 -11.13
N ALA A 176 5.51 -7.48 -10.67
CA ALA A 176 6.43 -7.94 -9.63
C ALA A 176 5.68 -8.18 -8.31
N SER A 177 4.78 -7.26 -7.92
CA SER A 177 3.96 -7.38 -6.72
C SER A 177 3.00 -8.57 -6.81
N ALA A 178 2.34 -8.76 -7.96
CA ALA A 178 1.44 -9.88 -8.19
C ALA A 178 2.17 -11.22 -8.10
N ALA A 179 3.35 -11.33 -8.68
CA ALA A 179 4.17 -12.54 -8.61
C ALA A 179 4.50 -12.89 -7.13
N ILE A 180 4.93 -11.90 -6.34
CA ILE A 180 5.27 -12.10 -4.93
C ILE A 180 4.04 -12.51 -4.12
N LEU A 181 2.89 -11.86 -4.29
CA LEU A 181 1.68 -12.15 -3.53
C LEU A 181 1.05 -13.48 -3.92
N LEU A 182 1.08 -13.86 -5.20
CA LEU A 182 0.63 -15.19 -5.65
C LEU A 182 1.53 -16.30 -5.10
N LEU A 183 2.85 -16.08 -5.04
CA LEU A 183 3.78 -17.02 -4.42
C LEU A 183 3.56 -17.08 -2.90
N GLY A 184 3.34 -15.93 -2.25
CA GLY A 184 3.02 -15.83 -0.83
C GLY A 184 1.74 -16.59 -0.48
N ALA A 185 0.70 -16.49 -1.31
CA ALA A 185 -0.55 -17.22 -1.13
C ALA A 185 -0.35 -18.76 -1.17
N LYS A 186 0.58 -19.25 -2.00
CA LYS A 186 0.96 -20.67 -1.99
C LYS A 186 1.71 -21.08 -0.70
N LEU A 187 2.51 -20.17 -0.15
CA LEU A 187 3.30 -20.42 1.06
C LEU A 187 2.44 -20.56 2.31
N SER A 188 1.20 -20.07 2.28
CA SER A 188 0.25 -20.16 3.39
C SER A 188 0.03 -21.59 3.90
N SER A 189 0.12 -22.58 3.01
CA SER A 189 -0.06 -24.00 3.36
C SER A 189 1.04 -24.54 4.27
N PHE A 190 2.21 -23.91 4.33
CA PHE A 190 3.35 -24.34 5.14
C PHE A 190 3.38 -23.74 6.55
N LEU A 191 2.75 -22.58 6.75
CA LEU A 191 2.84 -21.84 8.02
C LEU A 191 1.89 -22.37 9.12
N GLY A 192 0.82 -23.05 8.74
CA GLY A 192 -0.22 -23.51 9.66
C GLY A 192 -0.98 -22.35 10.34
N GLU A 193 -2.13 -22.64 10.96
CA GLU A 193 -3.01 -21.61 11.55
C GLU A 193 -2.35 -20.79 12.65
N LYS A 194 -1.58 -21.42 13.53
CA LYS A 194 -0.90 -20.73 14.64
C LYS A 194 0.19 -19.77 14.14
N GLY A 195 0.96 -20.19 13.12
CA GLY A 195 1.98 -19.36 12.51
C GLY A 195 1.38 -18.13 11.81
N ILE A 196 0.33 -18.34 11.03
CA ILE A 196 -0.42 -17.24 10.37
C ILE A 196 -0.94 -16.26 11.40
N THR A 197 -1.58 -16.73 12.49
CA THR A 197 -2.12 -15.85 13.53
C THR A 197 -1.05 -15.03 14.26
N ALA A 198 0.13 -15.63 14.51
CA ALA A 198 1.23 -14.90 15.15
C ALA A 198 1.77 -13.80 14.24
N ILE A 199 1.97 -14.10 12.96
CA ILE A 199 2.44 -13.15 11.96
C ILE A 199 1.38 -12.04 11.74
N GLU A 200 0.10 -12.39 11.69
CA GLU A 200 -1.03 -11.46 11.58
C GLU A 200 -0.99 -10.39 12.68
N ARG A 201 -0.85 -10.80 13.94
CA ARG A 201 -0.78 -9.86 15.08
C ARG A 201 0.45 -8.97 15.04
N LEU A 202 1.60 -9.54 14.69
CA LEU A 202 2.85 -8.81 14.58
C LEU A 202 2.78 -7.76 13.47
N MET A 203 2.25 -8.13 12.31
CA MET A 203 2.05 -7.20 11.19
C MET A 203 0.96 -6.17 11.50
N GLY A 204 -0.09 -6.54 12.23
CA GLY A 204 -1.08 -5.58 12.72
C GLY A 204 -0.43 -4.44 13.51
N MET A 205 0.53 -4.74 14.41
CA MET A 205 1.28 -3.71 15.16
C MET A 205 2.11 -2.81 14.24
N VAL A 206 2.79 -3.37 13.25
CA VAL A 206 3.56 -2.60 12.25
C VAL A 206 2.63 -1.69 11.44
N LEU A 207 1.46 -2.19 11.06
CA LEU A 207 0.46 -1.42 10.32
C LEU A 207 -0.13 -0.28 11.14
N VAL A 208 -0.35 -0.47 12.45
CA VAL A 208 -0.76 0.63 13.34
C VAL A 208 0.25 1.77 13.27
N ALA A 209 1.54 1.46 13.38
CA ALA A 209 2.60 2.48 13.29
C ALA A 209 2.63 3.15 11.92
N SER A 210 2.51 2.37 10.83
CA SER A 210 2.47 2.90 9.46
C SER A 210 1.24 3.79 9.21
N ALA A 211 0.08 3.38 9.70
CA ALA A 211 -1.17 4.13 9.59
C ALA A 211 -1.11 5.49 10.32
N VAL A 212 -0.55 5.50 11.53
CA VAL A 212 -0.31 6.73 12.29
C VAL A 212 0.67 7.63 11.55
N GLN A 213 1.76 7.09 10.99
CA GLN A 213 2.72 7.87 10.21
C GLN A 213 2.06 8.50 8.97
N MET A 214 1.26 7.74 8.22
CA MET A 214 0.51 8.27 7.07
C MET A 214 -0.43 9.42 7.46
N PHE A 215 -1.11 9.29 8.58
CA PHE A 215 -1.99 10.34 9.10
C PHE A 215 -1.20 11.61 9.45
N LEU A 216 -0.08 11.47 10.15
CA LEU A 216 0.80 12.59 10.52
C LEU A 216 1.42 13.28 9.30
N ASP A 217 1.83 12.51 8.30
CA ASP A 217 2.39 13.04 7.04
C ASP A 217 1.33 13.84 6.26
N GLY A 218 0.10 13.34 6.19
CA GLY A 218 -1.01 14.06 5.59
C GLY A 218 -1.33 15.36 6.35
N ALA A 219 -1.44 15.29 7.68
CA ALA A 219 -1.73 16.44 8.53
C ALA A 219 -0.64 17.54 8.42
N THR A 220 0.63 17.16 8.43
CA THR A 220 1.75 18.11 8.26
C THR A 220 1.74 18.79 6.90
N LYS A 221 1.35 18.10 5.83
CA LYS A 221 1.21 18.70 4.49
C LYS A 221 0.05 19.70 4.42
N VAL A 222 -1.07 19.42 5.11
CA VAL A 222 -2.19 20.38 5.21
C VAL A 222 -1.79 21.64 5.95
N MET A 223 -1.05 21.51 7.06
CA MET A 223 -0.63 22.68 7.86
C MET A 223 0.43 23.57 7.17
N ARG A 224 1.08 23.07 6.13
CA ARG A 224 2.10 23.82 5.36
C ARG A 224 1.57 24.48 4.09
N GLN A 225 0.29 24.28 3.75
CA GLN A 225 -0.41 24.93 2.65
C GLN A 225 -1.06 26.24 3.12
#